data_a3f7350501f0f7eb97cc2391c7391e8d
#
_entry.id   a3f7350501f0f7eb97cc2391c7391e8d
#
_cell.length_a   1.000
_cell.length_b   1.000
_cell.length_c   1.000
_cell.angle_alpha   90.00
_cell.angle_beta   90.00
_cell.angle_gamma   90.00
#
_symmetry.space_group_name_H-M   'P 1'
#
loop_
_entity.id
_entity.type
_entity.pdbx_description
1 polymer ?
#
loop_
_entity_poly.entity_id
_entity_poly.type
_entity_poly.pdbx_seq_one_letter_code
_entity_poly.pdbx_strand_id
1 'polypeptide(L)'
;MIYFIGAEIIRIRKKRALMVISRGQILSQGTRVPDNATLGVLLRKRRKALGYTQEEVAGMLGFSPRLVGEIERGRGTVGIDKVLYYATSLGIDVVAFER
;
A
#
# COMPACT_ATOMS: atom_id res chain seq x y z
N MET A 1 10.31 1.84 -11.03
CA MET A 1 9.04 2.55 -10.90
C MET A 1 8.12 1.74 -10.00
N ILE A 2 7.40 2.41 -9.12
CA ILE A 2 6.52 1.74 -8.15
C ILE A 2 5.06 1.97 -8.54
N TYR A 3 4.28 0.90 -8.49
CA TYR A 3 2.85 0.94 -8.78
C TYR A 3 2.05 0.34 -7.63
N PHE A 4 0.85 0.85 -7.47
CA PHE A 4 -0.15 0.34 -6.54
C PHE A 4 -1.05 -0.65 -7.26
N ILE A 5 -1.25 -1.81 -6.67
CA ILE A 5 -2.14 -2.86 -7.18
C ILE A 5 -3.10 -3.24 -6.07
N GLY A 6 -4.36 -3.39 -6.42
CA GLY A 6 -5.42 -3.61 -5.44
C GLY A 6 -5.42 -4.98 -4.76
N ALA A 7 -6.29 -5.10 -3.75
CA ALA A 7 -6.39 -6.27 -2.88
C ALA A 7 -6.66 -7.59 -3.61
N GLU A 8 -7.34 -7.54 -4.73
CA GLU A 8 -7.66 -8.74 -5.50
C GLU A 8 -6.42 -9.43 -6.04
N ILE A 9 -5.43 -8.64 -6.48
CA ILE A 9 -4.16 -9.16 -6.98
C ILE A 9 -3.43 -9.89 -5.86
N ILE A 10 -3.43 -9.33 -4.64
CA ILE A 10 -2.81 -9.96 -3.47
C ILE A 10 -3.46 -11.29 -3.16
N ARG A 11 -4.79 -11.35 -3.20
CA ARG A 11 -5.53 -12.58 -2.94
C ARG A 11 -5.15 -13.68 -3.94
N ILE A 12 -5.01 -13.32 -5.20
CA ILE A 12 -4.58 -14.26 -6.24
C ILE A 12 -3.17 -14.76 -5.94
N ARG A 13 -2.25 -13.88 -5.57
CA ARG A 13 -0.88 -14.28 -5.24
C ARG A 13 -0.81 -15.23 -4.07
N LYS A 14 -1.62 -15.03 -3.03
CA LYS A 14 -1.67 -15.96 -1.90
C LYS A 14 -2.06 -17.37 -2.32
N LYS A 15 -2.93 -17.49 -3.29
CA LYS A 15 -3.36 -18.78 -3.81
C LYS A 15 -2.36 -19.40 -4.77
N ARG A 16 -1.55 -18.58 -5.41
CA ARG A 16 -0.71 -18.98 -6.52
C ARG A 16 0.65 -18.33 -6.42
N ALA A 17 1.56 -19.04 -5.74
CA ALA A 17 2.93 -18.54 -5.56
C ALA A 17 3.65 -18.24 -6.88
N LEU A 18 3.19 -18.84 -7.98
CA LEU A 18 3.82 -18.68 -9.30
C LEU A 18 3.11 -17.65 -10.17
N MET A 19 2.16 -16.91 -9.63
CA MET A 19 1.49 -15.91 -10.43
C MET A 19 2.43 -14.79 -10.80
N VAL A 20 2.50 -14.51 -12.10
CA VAL A 20 3.29 -13.42 -12.65
C VAL A 20 2.37 -12.29 -13.07
N ILE A 21 2.64 -11.09 -12.57
CA ILE A 21 1.92 -9.88 -12.96
C ILE A 21 2.67 -9.26 -14.13
N SER A 22 2.04 -9.15 -15.29
CA SER A 22 2.67 -8.58 -16.45
C SER A 22 2.81 -7.07 -16.33
N ARG A 23 3.78 -6.51 -17.06
CA ARG A 23 3.96 -5.06 -17.13
C ARG A 23 2.68 -4.37 -17.64
N GLY A 24 2.00 -4.96 -18.60
CA GLY A 24 0.75 -4.43 -19.12
C GLY A 24 -0.33 -4.35 -18.08
N GLN A 25 -0.44 -5.36 -17.21
CA GLN A 25 -1.39 -5.37 -16.10
C GLN A 25 -1.08 -4.26 -15.10
N ILE A 26 0.19 -4.07 -14.76
CA ILE A 26 0.60 -2.99 -13.86
C ILE A 26 0.23 -1.63 -14.46
N LEU A 27 0.53 -1.42 -15.74
CA LEU A 27 0.27 -0.14 -16.40
C LEU A 27 -1.21 0.15 -16.56
N SER A 28 -2.05 -0.88 -16.75
CA SER A 28 -3.48 -0.69 -16.97
C SER A 28 -4.30 -0.68 -15.68
N GLN A 29 -3.88 -1.40 -14.64
CA GLN A 29 -4.64 -1.58 -13.40
C GLN A 29 -3.99 -0.93 -12.19
N GLY A 30 -2.69 -0.70 -12.22
CA GLY A 30 -1.96 -0.10 -11.13
C GLY A 30 -2.01 1.42 -11.17
N THR A 31 -1.76 2.03 -10.03
CA THR A 31 -1.61 3.48 -9.91
C THR A 31 -0.13 3.79 -9.77
N ARG A 32 0.36 4.72 -10.58
CA ARG A 32 1.74 5.16 -10.49
C ARG A 32 1.98 5.92 -9.18
N VAL A 33 3.04 5.54 -8.47
CA VAL A 33 3.41 6.16 -7.21
C VAL A 33 4.79 6.82 -7.36
N PRO A 34 4.83 8.12 -7.69
CA PRO A 34 6.11 8.81 -7.87
C PRO A 34 6.76 9.26 -6.56
N ASP A 35 6.00 9.36 -5.46
CA ASP A 35 6.49 9.90 -4.21
C ASP A 35 5.68 9.39 -3.01
N ASN A 36 6.18 9.71 -1.82
CA ASN A 36 5.55 9.31 -0.55
C ASN A 36 4.16 9.91 -0.37
N ALA A 37 3.96 11.14 -0.84
CA ALA A 37 2.68 11.82 -0.67
C ALA A 37 1.58 11.11 -1.45
N THR A 38 1.86 10.71 -2.67
CA THR A 38 0.91 9.96 -3.50
C THR A 38 0.57 8.63 -2.86
N LEU A 39 1.57 7.91 -2.37
CA LEU A 39 1.32 6.64 -1.69
C LEU A 39 0.49 6.85 -0.43
N GLY A 40 0.80 7.88 0.35
CA GLY A 40 0.05 8.20 1.56
C GLY A 40 -1.43 8.46 1.29
N VAL A 41 -1.74 9.18 0.22
CA VAL A 41 -3.12 9.43 -0.20
C VAL A 41 -3.84 8.13 -0.53
N LEU A 42 -3.18 7.24 -1.27
CA LEU A 42 -3.75 5.94 -1.62
C LEU A 42 -4.00 5.07 -0.40
N LEU A 43 -3.07 5.06 0.55
CA LEU A 43 -3.22 4.30 1.79
C LEU A 43 -4.39 4.82 2.62
N ARG A 44 -4.51 6.14 2.75
CA ARG A 44 -5.63 6.76 3.46
C ARG A 44 -6.97 6.42 2.82
N LYS A 45 -7.03 6.52 1.50
CA LYS A 45 -8.24 6.20 0.75
C LYS A 45 -8.64 4.74 0.96
N ARG A 46 -7.67 3.84 0.92
CA ARG A 46 -7.92 2.42 1.15
C ARG A 46 -8.42 2.16 2.56
N ARG A 47 -7.78 2.77 3.56
CA ARG A 47 -8.22 2.65 4.95
C ARG A 47 -9.67 3.07 5.11
N LYS A 48 -10.03 4.23 4.57
CA LYS A 48 -11.40 4.74 4.64
C LYS A 48 -12.39 3.84 3.91
N ALA A 49 -12.00 3.31 2.77
CA ALA A 49 -12.84 2.38 2.02
C ALA A 49 -13.13 1.11 2.79
N LEU A 50 -12.18 0.66 3.63
CA LEU A 50 -12.37 -0.49 4.50
C LEU A 50 -13.13 -0.16 5.79
N GLY A 51 -13.40 1.11 6.04
CA GLY A 51 -14.18 1.55 7.20
C GLY A 51 -13.39 1.72 8.48
N TYR A 52 -12.07 1.80 8.42
CA TYR A 52 -11.22 1.93 9.61
C TYR A 52 -10.83 3.36 9.91
N THR A 53 -10.76 3.69 11.20
CA THR A 53 -10.14 4.93 11.65
C THR A 53 -8.62 4.75 11.74
N GLN A 54 -7.88 5.85 11.88
CA GLN A 54 -6.44 5.79 12.09
C GLN A 54 -6.11 5.03 13.38
N GLU A 55 -6.89 5.24 14.44
CA GLU A 55 -6.69 4.57 15.72
C GLU A 55 -6.90 3.07 15.61
N GLU A 56 -7.93 2.66 14.89
CA GLU A 56 -8.21 1.24 14.68
C GLU A 56 -7.09 0.54 13.94
N VAL A 57 -6.62 1.14 12.85
CA VAL A 57 -5.50 0.57 12.08
C VAL A 57 -4.23 0.55 12.93
N ALA A 58 -3.95 1.63 13.66
CA ALA A 58 -2.79 1.67 14.54
C ALA A 58 -2.81 0.52 15.54
N GLY A 59 -3.96 0.28 16.16
CA GLY A 59 -4.11 -0.83 17.11
C GLY A 59 -3.90 -2.19 16.47
N MET A 60 -4.39 -2.40 15.26
CA MET A 60 -4.23 -3.67 14.55
C MET A 60 -2.77 -3.94 14.15
N LEU A 61 -2.01 -2.91 13.83
CA LEU A 61 -0.65 -3.05 13.32
C LEU A 61 0.43 -2.90 14.41
N GLY A 62 0.03 -2.51 15.61
CA GLY A 62 1.00 -2.19 16.65
C GLY A 62 1.70 -0.86 16.43
N PHE A 63 1.09 0.04 15.67
CA PHE A 63 1.59 1.39 15.43
C PHE A 63 0.92 2.39 16.38
N SER A 64 1.54 3.56 16.55
CA SER A 64 0.85 4.67 17.17
C SER A 64 -0.08 5.35 16.15
N PRO A 65 -1.17 5.99 16.57
CA PRO A 65 -1.99 6.78 15.64
C PRO A 65 -1.20 7.88 14.94
N ARG A 66 -0.21 8.44 15.62
CA ARG A 66 0.68 9.44 15.03
C ARG A 66 1.46 8.87 13.85
N LEU A 67 2.00 7.66 13.99
CA LEU A 67 2.74 7.01 12.91
C LEU A 67 1.84 6.77 11.70
N VAL A 68 0.62 6.30 11.92
CA VAL A 68 -0.36 6.11 10.83
C VAL A 68 -0.61 7.44 10.12
N GLY A 69 -0.81 8.51 10.87
CA GLY A 69 -1.00 9.85 10.30
C GLY A 69 0.22 10.33 9.50
N GLU A 70 1.42 10.06 9.98
CA GLU A 70 2.65 10.43 9.28
C GLU A 70 2.80 9.67 7.96
N ILE A 71 2.48 8.38 7.96
CA ILE A 71 2.50 7.58 6.74
C ILE A 71 1.50 8.14 5.71
N GLU A 72 0.30 8.45 6.15
CA GLU A 72 -0.75 8.94 5.25
C GLU A 72 -0.46 10.33 4.72
N ARG A 73 0.30 11.14 5.48
CA ARG A 73 0.74 12.45 5.00
C ARG A 73 2.02 12.39 4.15
N GLY A 74 2.58 11.21 3.97
CA GLY A 74 3.75 11.05 3.13
C GLY A 74 5.05 11.58 3.74
N ARG A 75 5.18 11.51 5.06
CA ARG A 75 6.40 11.97 5.74
C ARG A 75 7.60 11.12 5.33
N GLY A 76 8.64 11.78 4.81
CA GLY A 76 9.84 11.10 4.35
C GLY A 76 10.71 10.51 5.46
N THR A 77 10.42 10.84 6.72
CA THR A 77 11.17 10.33 7.87
C THR A 77 10.69 8.96 8.33
N VAL A 78 9.57 8.48 7.82
CA VAL A 78 9.07 7.14 8.17
C VAL A 78 9.83 6.10 7.36
N GLY A 79 10.31 5.05 8.03
CA GLY A 79 11.01 3.96 7.36
C GLY A 79 10.11 3.24 6.37
N ILE A 80 10.66 2.88 5.21
CA ILE A 80 9.88 2.22 4.15
C ILE A 80 9.32 0.87 4.60
N ASP A 81 10.00 0.17 5.50
CA ASP A 81 9.50 -1.09 6.06
C ASP A 81 8.13 -0.92 6.70
N LYS A 82 7.93 0.17 7.44
CA LYS A 82 6.65 0.46 8.08
C LYS A 82 5.57 0.82 7.07
N VAL A 83 5.96 1.59 6.04
CA VAL A 83 5.03 1.97 4.97
C VAL A 83 4.57 0.74 4.21
N LEU A 84 5.48 -0.15 3.86
CA LEU A 84 5.15 -1.39 3.14
C LEU A 84 4.31 -2.32 4.00
N TYR A 85 4.60 -2.42 5.29
CA TYR A 85 3.81 -3.21 6.22
C TYR A 85 2.37 -2.68 6.30
N TYR A 86 2.22 -1.36 6.40
CA TYR A 86 0.91 -0.71 6.38
C TYR A 86 0.16 -1.06 5.09
N ALA A 87 0.81 -0.88 3.95
CA ALA A 87 0.18 -1.15 2.65
C ALA A 87 -0.28 -2.60 2.53
N THR A 88 0.60 -3.54 2.82
CA THR A 88 0.28 -4.96 2.75
C THR A 88 -0.87 -5.33 3.69
N SER A 89 -0.88 -4.76 4.87
CA SER A 89 -1.93 -5.04 5.86
C SER A 89 -3.31 -4.58 5.39
N LEU A 90 -3.37 -3.53 4.59
CA LEU A 90 -4.63 -3.05 4.00
C LEU A 90 -4.95 -3.71 2.65
N GLY A 91 -4.19 -4.70 2.25
CA GLY A 91 -4.43 -5.39 0.98
C GLY A 91 -3.92 -4.65 -0.24
N ILE A 92 -2.86 -3.87 -0.08
CA ILE A 92 -2.24 -3.12 -1.17
C ILE A 92 -0.86 -3.71 -1.47
N ASP A 93 -0.61 -4.04 -2.73
CA ASP A 93 0.70 -4.43 -3.21
C ASP A 93 1.41 -3.23 -3.83
N VAL A 94 2.62 -3.00 -3.37
CA VAL A 94 3.51 -2.03 -3.98
C VAL A 94 4.51 -2.80 -4.82
N VAL A 95 4.53 -2.52 -6.12
CA VAL A 95 5.34 -3.28 -7.08
C VAL A 95 6.35 -2.37 -7.75
N ALA A 96 7.57 -2.85 -7.85
CA ALA A 96 8.64 -2.15 -8.56
C ALA A 96 9.09 -3.00 -9.75
N PHE A 97 9.37 -2.35 -10.87
CA PHE A 97 9.97 -3.03 -12.01
C PHE A 97 10.90 -2.08 -12.76
N GLU A 98 11.88 -2.67 -13.43
CA GLU A 98 12.81 -1.91 -14.25
C GLU A 98 12.16 -1.56 -15.58
N ARG A 99 12.47 -0.38 -16.06
CA ARG A 99 11.99 0.07 -17.37
C ARG A 99 12.86 -0.45 -18.49
#